data_cc1e754b30cb0128211d5ce50430ccad
#
_entry.id   cc1e754b30cb0128211d5ce50430ccad
#
_cell.length_a   1.000
_cell.length_b   1.000
_cell.length_c   1.000
_cell.angle_alpha   90.00
_cell.angle_beta   90.00
_cell.angle_gamma   90.00
#
_symmetry.space_group_name_H-M   'P 1'
#
loop_
_entity.id
_entity.type
_entity.pdbx_description
1 polymer ?
#
loop_
_entity_poly.entity_id
_entity_poly.type
_entity_poly.pdbx_seq_one_letter_code
_entity_poly.pdbx_strand_id
1 'polypeptide(L)'
;MNKKRPSPGTLAVWAGEDDYLLQGATQVPVVHSVAYGYDDMEHWLRVALGKEPGHIYSRNTNPTVHAFEEKVRLLENAEAATSASTGMGIISSVLFTFLSPGDRIVSIKDTYGGTNKIFTEFLPRFQVDVVLCETTDHGAIEAEVSKGCTILYLESPTNPTVKIIDIQRLAQAGHKAGAIVIVDSTFATPINQNPLQLGADLVLHSATKFLGGHADALGGVVCGSKALVEHVYHFREINGATLHPMAAYLLLRGMKTLHLRIQQQNASALKIARYMETHSKIGKVFYPGLESHENHDIARRQMRGFGGVLSFTLEEDDFDAVSKFLPRLRFAHSAANLGAVETTVGPPATTSHVECTPEEREAMGIPESLIRYSVGIENPEDLIADLSQALG
;
A
#
# COMPACT_ATOMS: atom_id res chain seq x y z
N MET A 1 -32.68 -8.80 11.92
CA MET A 1 -32.46 -7.40 11.51
C MET A 1 -31.08 -7.33 10.86
N ASN A 2 -30.99 -7.05 9.55
CA ASN A 2 -29.72 -6.80 8.89
C ASN A 2 -29.14 -5.50 9.46
N LYS A 3 -28.17 -5.60 10.39
CA LYS A 3 -27.46 -4.43 10.87
C LYS A 3 -26.67 -3.85 9.69
N LYS A 4 -27.01 -2.63 9.28
CA LYS A 4 -26.28 -1.92 8.24
C LYS A 4 -24.81 -1.80 8.69
N ARG A 5 -23.89 -2.20 7.81
CA ARG A 5 -22.45 -2.08 8.07
C ARG A 5 -22.08 -0.62 8.35
N PRO A 6 -21.27 -0.35 9.38
CA PRO A 6 -20.81 1.01 9.64
C PRO A 6 -20.00 1.58 8.48
N SER A 7 -20.01 2.90 8.34
CA SER A 7 -19.21 3.61 7.35
C SER A 7 -17.70 3.50 7.62
N PRO A 8 -16.82 3.73 6.62
CA PRO A 8 -15.37 3.65 6.80
C PRO A 8 -14.82 4.52 7.93
N GLY A 9 -15.40 5.73 8.15
CA GLY A 9 -15.00 6.60 9.25
C GLY A 9 -15.29 5.99 10.62
N THR A 10 -16.45 5.37 10.80
CA THR A 10 -16.78 4.64 12.04
C THR A 10 -15.90 3.40 12.21
N LEU A 11 -15.66 2.64 11.12
CA LEU A 11 -14.78 1.48 11.16
C LEU A 11 -13.34 1.87 11.52
N ALA A 12 -12.81 2.97 10.99
CA ALA A 12 -11.47 3.46 11.33
C ALA A 12 -11.31 3.69 12.85
N VAL A 13 -12.35 4.17 13.52
CA VAL A 13 -12.32 4.43 14.97
C VAL A 13 -12.53 3.15 15.78
N TRP A 14 -13.54 2.34 15.47
CA TRP A 14 -14.04 1.28 16.37
C TRP A 14 -13.68 -0.15 15.96
N ALA A 15 -13.40 -0.41 14.67
CA ALA A 15 -13.25 -1.77 14.21
C ALA A 15 -12.06 -2.49 14.86
N GLY A 16 -12.28 -3.78 15.19
CA GLY A 16 -11.24 -4.70 15.63
C GLY A 16 -10.68 -4.49 17.04
N GLU A 17 -11.30 -3.64 17.88
CA GLU A 17 -10.76 -3.32 19.20
C GLU A 17 -11.51 -4.00 20.35
N ASP A 18 -12.82 -4.24 20.22
CA ASP A 18 -13.70 -4.65 21.32
C ASP A 18 -13.23 -5.94 22.03
N ASP A 19 -12.77 -6.93 21.29
CA ASP A 19 -12.33 -8.24 21.82
C ASP A 19 -10.96 -8.16 22.54
N TYR A 20 -10.26 -7.02 22.43
CA TYR A 20 -8.90 -6.85 22.95
C TYR A 20 -8.79 -5.81 24.06
N LEU A 21 -9.92 -5.25 24.52
CA LEU A 21 -9.96 -4.34 25.63
C LEU A 21 -9.84 -5.11 26.97
N LEU A 22 -8.92 -4.71 27.83
CA LEU A 22 -8.69 -5.37 29.10
C LEU A 22 -9.27 -4.55 30.26
N GLN A 23 -9.98 -5.21 31.17
CA GLN A 23 -10.43 -4.64 32.45
C GLN A 23 -11.16 -3.28 32.33
N GLY A 24 -11.95 -3.11 31.25
CA GLY A 24 -12.69 -1.86 31.00
C GLY A 24 -11.86 -0.71 30.43
N ALA A 25 -10.62 -0.98 29.98
CA ALA A 25 -9.85 0.00 29.24
C ALA A 25 -10.57 0.40 27.94
N THR A 26 -10.42 1.66 27.53
CA THR A 26 -11.01 2.19 26.28
C THR A 26 -10.05 2.14 25.10
N GLN A 27 -8.84 1.62 25.30
CA GLN A 27 -7.82 1.45 24.28
C GLN A 27 -7.22 0.05 24.37
N VAL A 28 -6.85 -0.52 23.21
CA VAL A 28 -6.12 -1.80 23.15
C VAL A 28 -4.75 -1.63 23.81
N PRO A 29 -4.39 -2.46 24.80
CA PRO A 29 -3.08 -2.37 25.43
C PRO A 29 -1.97 -2.91 24.54
N VAL A 30 -0.73 -2.49 24.80
CA VAL A 30 0.45 -3.10 24.18
C VAL A 30 0.84 -4.35 24.99
N VAL A 31 0.66 -5.53 24.39
CA VAL A 31 1.03 -6.80 25.02
C VAL A 31 2.44 -7.20 24.56
N HIS A 32 3.42 -7.00 25.42
CA HIS A 32 4.83 -7.34 25.15
C HIS A 32 5.19 -8.80 25.47
N SER A 33 4.26 -9.61 26.00
CA SER A 33 4.56 -11.02 26.29
C SER A 33 5.00 -11.77 25.05
N VAL A 34 6.10 -12.49 25.16
CA VAL A 34 6.60 -13.36 24.09
C VAL A 34 5.91 -14.73 24.12
N ALA A 35 5.63 -15.26 25.30
CA ALA A 35 4.99 -16.55 25.50
C ALA A 35 3.75 -16.42 26.39
N TYR A 36 2.82 -17.36 26.23
CA TYR A 36 1.56 -17.42 26.97
C TYR A 36 1.45 -18.76 27.67
N GLY A 37 1.09 -18.72 28.97
CA GLY A 37 0.99 -19.90 29.83
C GLY A 37 -0.43 -20.46 29.88
N TYR A 38 -0.54 -21.77 30.10
CA TYR A 38 -1.78 -22.54 30.27
C TYR A 38 -1.63 -23.50 31.43
N ASP A 39 -2.61 -23.53 32.32
CA ASP A 39 -2.65 -24.47 33.42
C ASP A 39 -3.20 -25.85 32.97
N ASP A 40 -4.01 -25.89 31.92
CA ASP A 40 -4.57 -27.09 31.32
C ASP A 40 -3.80 -27.48 30.03
N MET A 41 -3.14 -28.63 30.05
CA MET A 41 -2.37 -29.16 28.93
C MET A 41 -3.24 -29.48 27.72
N GLU A 42 -4.47 -29.95 27.91
CA GLU A 42 -5.39 -30.25 26.78
C GLU A 42 -5.87 -28.95 26.13
N HIS A 43 -6.23 -27.96 26.93
CA HIS A 43 -6.57 -26.62 26.40
C HIS A 43 -5.38 -26.02 25.65
N TRP A 44 -4.18 -26.07 26.25
CA TRP A 44 -2.96 -25.60 25.56
C TRP A 44 -2.77 -26.27 24.19
N LEU A 45 -2.91 -27.62 24.12
CA LEU A 45 -2.79 -28.35 22.86
C LEU A 45 -3.84 -27.91 21.85
N ARG A 46 -5.10 -27.71 22.26
CA ARG A 46 -6.15 -27.26 21.33
C ARG A 46 -5.84 -25.86 20.76
N VAL A 47 -5.36 -24.94 21.58
CA VAL A 47 -4.93 -23.60 21.13
C VAL A 47 -3.70 -23.71 20.21
N ALA A 48 -2.71 -24.51 20.58
CA ALA A 48 -1.49 -24.73 19.77
C ALA A 48 -1.79 -25.32 18.37
N LEU A 49 -2.83 -26.13 18.27
CA LEU A 49 -3.32 -26.70 17.02
C LEU A 49 -4.32 -25.79 16.27
N GLY A 50 -4.58 -24.59 16.76
CA GLY A 50 -5.55 -23.65 16.16
C GLY A 50 -7.02 -24.11 16.25
N LYS A 51 -7.32 -25.10 17.12
CA LYS A 51 -8.68 -25.61 17.33
C LYS A 51 -9.52 -24.73 18.29
N GLU A 52 -8.86 -23.94 19.08
CA GLU A 52 -9.45 -22.95 19.97
C GLU A 52 -8.73 -21.60 19.85
N PRO A 53 -9.44 -20.48 20.04
CA PRO A 53 -8.82 -19.16 20.08
C PRO A 53 -7.82 -19.04 21.23
N GLY A 54 -6.70 -18.34 21.00
CA GLY A 54 -5.71 -18.08 22.01
C GLY A 54 -4.36 -17.71 21.43
N HIS A 55 -3.38 -17.55 22.30
CA HIS A 55 -2.01 -17.19 21.94
C HIS A 55 -1.03 -18.16 22.59
N ILE A 56 -0.02 -18.59 21.87
CA ILE A 56 1.06 -19.47 22.37
C ILE A 56 2.37 -18.70 22.44
N TYR A 57 2.71 -18.01 21.33
CA TYR A 57 3.97 -17.32 21.16
C TYR A 57 3.77 -16.12 20.24
N SER A 58 4.35 -14.95 20.57
CA SER A 58 4.07 -13.70 19.85
C SER A 58 4.56 -13.67 18.40
N ARG A 59 5.48 -14.56 17.99
CA ARG A 59 5.81 -14.73 16.57
C ARG A 59 4.63 -15.29 15.77
N ASN A 60 3.81 -16.12 16.40
CA ASN A 60 2.59 -16.66 15.78
C ASN A 60 1.46 -15.62 15.84
N THR A 61 0.99 -15.33 17.06
CA THR A 61 -0.11 -14.40 17.30
C THR A 61 0.15 -13.55 18.54
N ASN A 62 -0.39 -12.32 18.54
CA ASN A 62 -0.30 -11.39 19.67
C ASN A 62 -1.59 -10.57 19.72
N PRO A 63 -2.20 -10.31 20.90
CA PRO A 63 -3.47 -9.59 21.00
C PRO A 63 -3.46 -8.20 20.35
N THR A 64 -2.39 -7.42 20.56
CA THR A 64 -2.25 -6.08 19.96
C THR A 64 -2.12 -6.13 18.43
N VAL A 65 -1.36 -7.11 17.92
CA VAL A 65 -1.20 -7.34 16.47
C VAL A 65 -2.53 -7.76 15.86
N HIS A 66 -3.25 -8.68 16.51
CA HIS A 66 -4.55 -9.15 16.05
C HIS A 66 -5.58 -8.01 15.95
N ALA A 67 -5.62 -7.11 16.93
CA ALA A 67 -6.50 -5.94 16.88
C ALA A 67 -6.21 -5.05 15.65
N PHE A 68 -4.93 -4.88 15.29
CA PHE A 68 -4.54 -4.18 14.07
C PHE A 68 -5.00 -4.92 12.81
N GLU A 69 -4.75 -6.23 12.73
CA GLU A 69 -5.17 -7.07 11.59
C GLU A 69 -6.68 -7.02 11.40
N GLU A 70 -7.47 -7.15 12.49
CA GLU A 70 -8.93 -7.06 12.47
C GLU A 70 -9.44 -5.71 11.97
N LYS A 71 -8.80 -4.61 12.38
CA LYS A 71 -9.17 -3.27 11.89
C LYS A 71 -9.00 -3.16 10.37
N VAL A 72 -7.86 -3.60 9.83
CA VAL A 72 -7.63 -3.56 8.38
C VAL A 72 -8.56 -4.52 7.65
N ARG A 73 -8.74 -5.75 8.17
CA ARG A 73 -9.68 -6.74 7.63
C ARG A 73 -11.09 -6.14 7.45
N LEU A 74 -11.58 -5.48 8.49
CA LEU A 74 -12.91 -4.87 8.46
C LEU A 74 -12.98 -3.68 7.50
N LEU A 75 -11.93 -2.87 7.38
CA LEU A 75 -11.87 -1.76 6.42
C LEU A 75 -11.84 -2.26 4.97
N GLU A 76 -11.10 -3.34 4.69
CA GLU A 76 -11.04 -3.98 3.36
C GLU A 76 -12.25 -4.86 3.03
N ASN A 77 -13.12 -5.12 4.01
CA ASN A 77 -14.23 -6.07 3.84
C ASN A 77 -13.76 -7.49 3.50
N ALA A 78 -12.65 -7.90 4.08
CA ALA A 78 -12.04 -9.21 3.88
C ALA A 78 -12.55 -10.27 4.88
N GLU A 79 -12.33 -11.54 4.59
CA GLU A 79 -12.60 -12.64 5.52
C GLU A 79 -11.51 -12.77 6.58
N ALA A 80 -10.25 -12.52 6.20
CA ALA A 80 -9.10 -12.60 7.10
C ALA A 80 -8.03 -11.56 6.73
N ALA A 81 -7.10 -11.32 7.69
CA ALA A 81 -5.89 -10.53 7.49
C ALA A 81 -4.72 -11.14 8.27
N THR A 82 -3.51 -10.95 7.78
CA THR A 82 -2.27 -11.19 8.54
C THR A 82 -1.26 -10.11 8.24
N SER A 83 -0.38 -9.82 9.21
CA SER A 83 0.56 -8.70 9.13
C SER A 83 2.01 -9.14 9.21
N ALA A 84 2.91 -8.29 8.69
CA ALA A 84 4.35 -8.48 8.78
C ALA A 84 5.03 -7.19 9.27
N SER A 85 6.30 -7.31 9.64
CA SER A 85 7.12 -6.21 10.17
C SER A 85 7.25 -5.00 9.22
N THR A 86 7.08 -5.22 7.91
CA THR A 86 7.18 -4.17 6.87
C THR A 86 6.29 -4.49 5.69
N GLY A 87 6.04 -3.50 4.81
CA GLY A 87 5.40 -3.72 3.51
C GLY A 87 6.15 -4.78 2.68
N MET A 88 7.49 -4.69 2.61
CA MET A 88 8.30 -5.70 1.90
C MET A 88 8.22 -7.08 2.55
N GLY A 89 8.12 -7.14 3.89
CA GLY A 89 7.94 -8.39 4.62
C GLY A 89 6.65 -9.11 4.24
N ILE A 90 5.55 -8.38 4.05
CA ILE A 90 4.28 -9.01 3.63
C ILE A 90 4.28 -9.34 2.14
N ILE A 91 4.84 -8.47 1.27
CA ILE A 91 4.95 -8.73 -0.17
C ILE A 91 5.77 -10.01 -0.41
N SER A 92 6.95 -10.12 0.20
CA SER A 92 7.79 -11.32 0.06
C SER A 92 7.11 -12.55 0.64
N SER A 93 6.44 -12.43 1.79
CA SER A 93 5.70 -13.57 2.37
C SER A 93 4.61 -14.08 1.42
N VAL A 94 3.84 -13.19 0.79
CA VAL A 94 2.81 -13.57 -0.18
C VAL A 94 3.42 -14.24 -1.40
N LEU A 95 4.45 -13.64 -2.01
CA LEU A 95 5.07 -14.17 -3.23
C LEU A 95 5.70 -15.56 -3.00
N PHE A 96 6.48 -15.71 -1.94
CA PHE A 96 7.13 -16.99 -1.62
C PHE A 96 6.18 -18.05 -1.02
N THR A 97 4.97 -17.66 -0.61
CA THR A 97 3.92 -18.62 -0.24
C THR A 97 3.36 -19.33 -1.47
N PHE A 98 3.10 -18.60 -2.56
CA PHE A 98 2.34 -19.11 -3.70
C PHE A 98 3.18 -19.43 -4.92
N LEU A 99 4.47 -19.07 -4.95
CA LEU A 99 5.36 -19.33 -6.08
C LEU A 99 6.33 -20.47 -5.75
N SER A 100 6.46 -21.41 -6.68
CA SER A 100 7.38 -22.54 -6.68
C SER A 100 8.26 -22.51 -7.94
N PRO A 101 9.38 -23.25 -7.98
CA PRO A 101 10.18 -23.39 -9.20
C PRO A 101 9.35 -23.90 -10.37
N GLY A 102 9.43 -23.19 -11.50
CA GLY A 102 8.66 -23.46 -12.70
C GLY A 102 7.34 -22.66 -12.81
N ASP A 103 6.94 -21.97 -11.75
CA ASP A 103 5.78 -21.07 -11.79
C ASP A 103 6.07 -19.80 -12.61
N ARG A 104 4.99 -19.15 -13.03
CA ARG A 104 5.03 -17.90 -13.77
C ARG A 104 4.22 -16.82 -13.07
N ILE A 105 4.81 -15.62 -12.97
CA ILE A 105 4.14 -14.41 -12.49
C ILE A 105 4.07 -13.37 -13.60
N VAL A 106 2.90 -12.76 -13.78
CA VAL A 106 2.70 -11.60 -14.64
C VAL A 106 2.49 -10.39 -13.74
N SER A 107 3.17 -9.29 -14.05
CA SER A 107 3.03 -8.03 -13.33
C SER A 107 3.18 -6.84 -14.25
N ILE A 108 2.95 -5.66 -13.70
CA ILE A 108 3.22 -4.38 -14.33
C ILE A 108 4.66 -3.94 -14.01
N LYS A 109 5.28 -3.14 -14.89
CA LYS A 109 6.65 -2.68 -14.69
C LYS A 109 6.78 -1.55 -13.65
N ASP A 110 5.73 -0.75 -13.46
CA ASP A 110 5.71 0.35 -12.49
C ASP A 110 5.28 -0.12 -11.08
N THR A 111 5.93 -1.14 -10.54
CA THR A 111 5.77 -1.53 -9.14
C THR A 111 6.75 -0.79 -8.24
N TYR A 112 6.48 -0.76 -6.93
CA TYR A 112 7.44 -0.24 -5.97
C TYR A 112 8.85 -0.84 -6.20
N GLY A 113 9.91 -0.03 -6.11
CA GLY A 113 11.27 -0.47 -6.43
C GLY A 113 11.74 -1.74 -5.72
N GLY A 114 11.40 -1.88 -4.41
CA GLY A 114 11.69 -3.13 -3.68
C GLY A 114 10.94 -4.35 -4.22
N THR A 115 9.70 -4.19 -4.68
CA THR A 115 8.91 -5.26 -5.32
C THR A 115 9.51 -5.61 -6.67
N ASN A 116 9.91 -4.61 -7.46
CA ASN A 116 10.59 -4.80 -8.73
C ASN A 116 11.90 -5.59 -8.56
N LYS A 117 12.67 -5.29 -7.51
CA LYS A 117 13.88 -6.07 -7.15
C LYS A 117 13.57 -7.53 -6.85
N ILE A 118 12.47 -7.83 -6.16
CA ILE A 118 12.06 -9.23 -5.97
C ILE A 118 11.80 -9.89 -7.32
N PHE A 119 11.11 -9.21 -8.23
CA PHE A 119 10.78 -9.74 -9.56
C PHE A 119 12.03 -9.96 -10.43
N THR A 120 12.93 -9.01 -10.49
CA THR A 120 14.05 -9.02 -11.43
C THR A 120 15.28 -9.76 -10.91
N GLU A 121 15.52 -9.77 -9.59
CA GLU A 121 16.73 -10.32 -9.02
C GLU A 121 16.51 -11.61 -8.22
N PHE A 122 15.42 -11.71 -7.45
CA PHE A 122 15.24 -12.81 -6.52
C PHE A 122 14.44 -13.97 -7.12
N LEU A 123 13.26 -13.74 -7.68
CA LEU A 123 12.42 -14.79 -8.24
C LEU A 123 13.09 -15.62 -9.34
N PRO A 124 13.88 -15.03 -10.27
CA PRO A 124 14.61 -15.82 -11.27
C PRO A 124 15.61 -16.82 -10.66
N ARG A 125 16.22 -16.51 -9.49
CA ARG A 125 17.11 -17.46 -8.78
C ARG A 125 16.36 -18.68 -8.27
N PHE A 126 15.06 -18.57 -8.06
CA PHE A 126 14.18 -19.67 -7.67
C PHE A 126 13.45 -20.28 -8.87
N GLN A 127 13.92 -20.03 -10.10
CA GLN A 127 13.35 -20.57 -11.33
C GLN A 127 11.87 -20.18 -11.55
N VAL A 128 11.48 -19.00 -11.10
CA VAL A 128 10.16 -18.40 -11.41
C VAL A 128 10.29 -17.54 -12.64
N ASP A 129 9.43 -17.76 -13.64
CA ASP A 129 9.32 -16.92 -14.85
C ASP A 129 8.59 -15.62 -14.52
N VAL A 130 9.24 -14.47 -14.77
CA VAL A 130 8.71 -13.15 -14.47
C VAL A 130 8.45 -12.37 -15.75
N VAL A 131 7.22 -11.93 -15.94
CA VAL A 131 6.82 -11.09 -17.09
C VAL A 131 6.32 -9.75 -16.58
N LEU A 132 7.00 -8.68 -16.98
CA LEU A 132 6.66 -7.30 -16.66
C LEU A 132 6.06 -6.61 -17.89
N CYS A 133 4.80 -6.20 -17.80
CA CYS A 133 4.05 -5.55 -18.86
C CYS A 133 4.04 -4.04 -18.71
N GLU A 134 3.81 -3.31 -19.81
CA GLU A 134 3.49 -1.88 -19.75
C GLU A 134 2.24 -1.66 -18.91
N THR A 135 2.32 -0.76 -17.91
CA THR A 135 1.30 -0.63 -16.85
C THR A 135 -0.08 -0.27 -17.36
N THR A 136 -0.16 0.64 -18.35
CA THR A 136 -1.44 1.12 -18.87
C THR A 136 -1.95 0.32 -20.07
N ASP A 137 -1.15 -0.59 -20.61
CA ASP A 137 -1.56 -1.50 -21.69
C ASP A 137 -2.27 -2.74 -21.15
N HIS A 138 -3.55 -2.56 -20.79
CA HIS A 138 -4.38 -3.66 -20.29
C HIS A 138 -4.48 -4.83 -21.31
N GLY A 139 -4.41 -4.54 -22.62
CA GLY A 139 -4.46 -5.57 -23.65
C GLY A 139 -3.20 -6.45 -23.66
N ALA A 140 -2.02 -5.84 -23.53
CA ALA A 140 -0.77 -6.58 -23.40
C ALA A 140 -0.75 -7.43 -22.11
N ILE A 141 -1.23 -6.88 -21.00
CA ILE A 141 -1.34 -7.63 -19.73
C ILE A 141 -2.27 -8.85 -19.90
N GLU A 142 -3.45 -8.66 -20.49
CA GLU A 142 -4.40 -9.75 -20.77
C GLU A 142 -3.81 -10.82 -21.69
N ALA A 143 -3.07 -10.41 -22.71
CA ALA A 143 -2.40 -11.33 -23.64
C ALA A 143 -1.34 -12.18 -22.92
N GLU A 144 -0.54 -11.58 -22.03
CA GLU A 144 0.44 -12.33 -21.23
C GLU A 144 -0.23 -13.25 -20.20
N VAL A 145 -1.25 -12.77 -19.52
CA VAL A 145 -2.04 -13.58 -18.56
C VAL A 145 -2.69 -14.78 -19.24
N SER A 146 -3.19 -14.62 -20.47
CA SER A 146 -3.85 -15.70 -21.22
C SER A 146 -2.93 -16.89 -21.54
N LYS A 147 -1.61 -16.69 -21.49
CA LYS A 147 -0.61 -17.78 -21.66
C LYS A 147 -0.46 -18.64 -20.40
N GLY A 148 -1.15 -18.27 -19.29
CA GLY A 148 -1.09 -18.90 -17.99
C GLY A 148 -0.09 -18.22 -17.06
N CYS A 149 -0.48 -18.05 -15.80
CA CYS A 149 0.40 -17.62 -14.71
C CYS A 149 -0.18 -18.07 -13.36
N THR A 150 0.67 -18.26 -12.37
CA THR A 150 0.27 -18.57 -10.98
C THR A 150 -0.23 -17.34 -10.27
N ILE A 151 0.45 -16.20 -10.51
CA ILE A 151 0.10 -14.89 -9.91
C ILE A 151 -0.03 -13.83 -11.00
N LEU A 152 -1.07 -13.00 -10.87
CA LEU A 152 -1.16 -11.68 -11.49
C LEU A 152 -0.98 -10.65 -10.38
N TYR A 153 0.18 -9.98 -10.36
CA TYR A 153 0.49 -8.95 -9.35
C TYR A 153 0.31 -7.54 -9.92
N LEU A 154 -0.49 -6.74 -9.25
CA LEU A 154 -0.88 -5.40 -9.68
C LEU A 154 -0.61 -4.38 -8.56
N GLU A 155 -0.34 -3.14 -8.94
CA GLU A 155 -0.26 -1.99 -8.03
C GLU A 155 -1.09 -0.84 -8.61
N SER A 156 -2.01 -0.27 -7.83
CA SER A 156 -2.84 0.85 -8.30
C SER A 156 -3.38 1.69 -7.12
N PRO A 157 -3.10 3.01 -7.12
CA PRO A 157 -2.22 3.77 -8.03
C PRO A 157 -0.74 3.37 -7.89
N THR A 158 0.02 3.48 -8.97
CA THR A 158 1.44 3.09 -8.98
C THR A 158 2.35 4.17 -8.39
N ASN A 159 3.57 3.78 -8.02
CA ASN A 159 4.63 4.69 -7.61
C ASN A 159 5.71 4.79 -8.72
N PRO A 160 6.14 5.99 -9.16
CA PRO A 160 5.82 7.32 -8.61
C PRO A 160 4.74 8.09 -9.41
N THR A 161 4.39 7.68 -10.61
CA THR A 161 3.58 8.47 -11.56
C THR A 161 2.07 8.27 -11.40
N VAL A 162 1.65 7.59 -10.32
CA VAL A 162 0.25 7.35 -9.92
C VAL A 162 -0.66 6.86 -11.05
N LYS A 163 -0.09 6.04 -11.96
CA LYS A 163 -0.86 5.39 -13.04
C LYS A 163 -1.98 4.54 -12.43
N ILE A 164 -3.09 4.48 -13.13
CA ILE A 164 -4.28 3.71 -12.73
C ILE A 164 -4.49 2.56 -13.69
N ILE A 165 -4.77 1.38 -13.15
CA ILE A 165 -5.15 0.19 -13.91
C ILE A 165 -6.60 -0.20 -13.61
N ASP A 166 -7.27 -0.81 -14.56
CA ASP A 166 -8.61 -1.36 -14.39
C ASP A 166 -8.52 -2.71 -13.66
N ILE A 167 -8.62 -2.65 -12.31
CA ILE A 167 -8.49 -3.83 -11.46
C ILE A 167 -9.54 -4.87 -11.81
N GLN A 168 -10.81 -4.48 -12.03
CA GLN A 168 -11.88 -5.43 -12.30
C GLN A 168 -11.66 -6.17 -13.62
N ARG A 169 -11.24 -5.48 -14.67
CA ARG A 169 -10.93 -6.06 -15.98
C ARG A 169 -9.79 -7.06 -15.88
N LEU A 170 -8.70 -6.68 -15.23
CA LEU A 170 -7.51 -7.54 -15.10
C LEU A 170 -7.74 -8.72 -14.14
N ALA A 171 -8.52 -8.52 -13.07
CA ALA A 171 -8.90 -9.62 -12.19
C ALA A 171 -9.70 -10.69 -12.94
N GLN A 172 -10.64 -10.29 -13.80
CA GLN A 172 -11.38 -11.23 -14.64
C GLN A 172 -10.47 -12.01 -15.61
N ALA A 173 -9.46 -11.36 -16.16
CA ALA A 173 -8.46 -12.02 -17.01
C ALA A 173 -7.61 -13.01 -16.19
N GLY A 174 -7.13 -12.61 -15.01
CA GLY A 174 -6.38 -13.47 -14.08
C GLY A 174 -7.16 -14.72 -13.70
N HIS A 175 -8.41 -14.57 -13.30
CA HIS A 175 -9.28 -15.71 -12.92
C HIS A 175 -9.54 -16.67 -14.08
N LYS A 176 -9.70 -16.16 -15.30
CA LYS A 176 -9.83 -17.04 -16.50
C LYS A 176 -8.58 -17.88 -16.74
N ALA A 177 -7.42 -17.39 -16.36
CA ALA A 177 -6.15 -18.10 -16.45
C ALA A 177 -5.83 -18.96 -15.22
N GLY A 178 -6.68 -18.93 -14.18
CA GLY A 178 -6.48 -19.64 -12.91
C GLY A 178 -5.45 -18.97 -11.98
N ALA A 179 -5.12 -17.71 -12.22
CA ALA A 179 -4.14 -16.95 -11.41
C ALA A 179 -4.75 -16.43 -10.11
N ILE A 180 -3.93 -16.34 -9.07
CA ILE A 180 -4.22 -15.54 -7.88
C ILE A 180 -3.97 -14.07 -8.23
N VAL A 181 -4.98 -13.23 -8.08
CA VAL A 181 -4.89 -11.80 -8.36
C VAL A 181 -4.57 -11.03 -7.08
N ILE A 182 -3.42 -10.39 -7.06
CA ILE A 182 -2.89 -9.64 -5.93
C ILE A 182 -2.82 -8.17 -6.30
N VAL A 183 -3.33 -7.28 -5.43
CA VAL A 183 -3.27 -5.84 -5.64
C VAL A 183 -2.60 -5.15 -4.46
N ASP A 184 -1.49 -4.46 -4.69
CA ASP A 184 -0.95 -3.48 -3.74
C ASP A 184 -1.77 -2.19 -3.85
N SER A 185 -2.49 -1.86 -2.78
CA SER A 185 -3.38 -0.70 -2.69
C SER A 185 -2.88 0.33 -1.67
N THR A 186 -1.58 0.36 -1.43
CA THR A 186 -0.94 1.22 -0.43
C THR A 186 -1.27 2.70 -0.64
N PHE A 187 -1.28 3.19 -1.89
CA PHE A 187 -1.55 4.60 -2.20
C PHE A 187 -3.04 4.96 -2.09
N ALA A 188 -3.92 4.05 -2.47
CA ALA A 188 -5.36 4.30 -2.41
C ALA A 188 -5.90 4.23 -0.99
N THR A 189 -5.44 3.30 -0.17
CA THR A 189 -6.00 2.93 1.14
C THR A 189 -7.42 2.33 1.04
N PRO A 190 -7.90 1.62 2.07
CA PRO A 190 -9.28 1.12 2.08
C PRO A 190 -10.35 2.22 2.14
N ILE A 191 -9.95 3.47 2.38
CA ILE A 191 -10.88 4.62 2.34
C ILE A 191 -11.26 4.97 0.90
N ASN A 192 -10.29 4.96 -0.02
CA ASN A 192 -10.52 5.34 -1.41
C ASN A 192 -10.85 4.14 -2.32
N GLN A 193 -10.31 2.94 -2.06
CA GLN A 193 -10.46 1.78 -2.94
C GLN A 193 -10.49 0.49 -2.12
N ASN A 194 -11.30 -0.48 -2.54
CA ASN A 194 -11.30 -1.84 -1.98
C ASN A 194 -11.13 -2.86 -3.13
N PRO A 195 -9.91 -3.28 -3.44
CA PRO A 195 -9.61 -4.18 -4.55
C PRO A 195 -10.33 -5.53 -4.50
N LEU A 196 -10.59 -6.08 -3.31
CA LEU A 196 -11.35 -7.32 -3.15
C LEU A 196 -12.76 -7.22 -3.75
N GLN A 197 -13.39 -6.03 -3.67
CA GLN A 197 -14.71 -5.79 -4.28
C GLN A 197 -14.65 -5.63 -5.80
N LEU A 198 -13.44 -5.43 -6.34
CA LEU A 198 -13.15 -5.34 -7.77
C LEU A 198 -12.66 -6.66 -8.36
N GLY A 199 -12.60 -7.71 -7.52
CA GLY A 199 -12.23 -9.06 -7.95
C GLY A 199 -10.79 -9.47 -7.62
N ALA A 200 -10.01 -8.69 -6.89
CA ALA A 200 -8.73 -9.17 -6.36
C ALA A 200 -8.95 -10.30 -5.33
N ASP A 201 -8.03 -11.25 -5.26
CA ASP A 201 -8.04 -12.33 -4.26
C ASP A 201 -7.33 -11.92 -2.98
N LEU A 202 -6.26 -11.14 -3.12
CA LEU A 202 -5.49 -10.56 -2.03
C LEU A 202 -5.25 -9.07 -2.25
N VAL A 203 -5.38 -8.29 -1.20
CA VAL A 203 -4.98 -6.88 -1.17
C VAL A 203 -3.87 -6.66 -0.16
N LEU A 204 -2.84 -5.93 -0.58
CA LEU A 204 -1.65 -5.61 0.20
C LEU A 204 -1.62 -4.13 0.58
N HIS A 205 -1.08 -3.83 1.78
CA HIS A 205 -0.75 -2.47 2.18
C HIS A 205 0.59 -2.43 2.91
N SER A 206 1.44 -1.50 2.52
CA SER A 206 2.46 -0.99 3.44
C SER A 206 1.77 -0.12 4.48
N ALA A 207 1.52 -0.69 5.66
CA ALA A 207 0.87 0.04 6.76
C ALA A 207 1.73 1.20 7.30
N THR A 208 3.02 1.17 7.03
CA THR A 208 4.00 2.25 7.27
C THR A 208 3.54 3.60 6.71
N LYS A 209 2.76 3.57 5.61
CA LYS A 209 2.35 4.75 4.84
C LYS A 209 1.05 5.33 5.41
N PHE A 210 0.05 5.51 4.60
CA PHE A 210 -1.22 6.14 4.97
C PHE A 210 -1.94 5.49 6.15
N LEU A 211 -1.89 4.16 6.32
CA LEU A 211 -2.57 3.51 7.44
C LEU A 211 -2.05 4.02 8.78
N GLY A 212 -0.75 3.96 9.03
CA GLY A 212 -0.11 4.57 10.20
C GLY A 212 -0.18 6.09 10.17
N GLY A 213 0.29 6.69 9.08
CA GLY A 213 0.14 8.11 8.75
C GLY A 213 0.95 9.09 9.60
N HIS A 214 1.89 8.61 10.43
CA HIS A 214 2.67 9.46 11.34
C HIS A 214 4.19 9.25 11.21
N ALA A 215 4.63 8.48 10.20
CA ALA A 215 6.05 8.22 9.90
C ALA A 215 6.86 7.63 11.08
N ASP A 216 6.20 6.96 12.04
CA ASP A 216 6.76 6.50 13.30
C ASP A 216 6.68 4.97 13.50
N ALA A 217 6.05 4.24 12.58
CA ALA A 217 5.92 2.78 12.65
C ALA A 217 6.06 2.11 11.29
N LEU A 218 6.76 0.99 11.24
CA LEU A 218 6.81 0.10 10.09
C LEU A 218 5.75 -0.99 10.22
N GLY A 219 5.17 -1.41 9.11
CA GLY A 219 4.28 -2.56 9.04
C GLY A 219 3.81 -2.86 7.63
N GLY A 220 3.40 -4.10 7.42
CA GLY A 220 2.71 -4.55 6.22
C GLY A 220 1.52 -5.41 6.60
N VAL A 221 0.49 -5.46 5.75
CA VAL A 221 -0.69 -6.29 5.97
C VAL A 221 -1.24 -6.78 4.64
N VAL A 222 -1.72 -8.03 4.64
CA VAL A 222 -2.48 -8.62 3.54
C VAL A 222 -3.85 -9.01 4.03
N CYS A 223 -4.86 -8.76 3.20
CA CYS A 223 -6.25 -9.15 3.45
C CYS A 223 -6.79 -9.95 2.25
N GLY A 224 -7.70 -10.89 2.52
CA GLY A 224 -8.34 -11.72 1.48
C GLY A 224 -9.25 -12.78 2.05
N SER A 225 -9.43 -13.86 1.31
CA SER A 225 -10.16 -15.05 1.81
C SER A 225 -9.37 -15.70 2.95
N LYS A 226 -10.10 -16.33 3.88
CA LYS A 226 -9.48 -17.03 5.01
C LYS A 226 -8.45 -18.06 4.55
N ALA A 227 -8.78 -18.84 3.52
CA ALA A 227 -7.91 -19.89 2.99
C ALA A 227 -6.55 -19.34 2.50
N LEU A 228 -6.56 -18.28 1.67
CA LEU A 228 -5.34 -17.70 1.14
C LEU A 228 -4.50 -17.02 2.24
N VAL A 229 -5.16 -16.27 3.13
CA VAL A 229 -4.47 -15.57 4.23
C VAL A 229 -3.84 -16.57 5.21
N GLU A 230 -4.46 -17.72 5.46
CA GLU A 230 -3.91 -18.78 6.32
C GLU A 230 -2.60 -19.35 5.76
N HIS A 231 -2.50 -19.55 4.45
CA HIS A 231 -1.23 -19.96 3.81
C HIS A 231 -0.12 -18.91 4.01
N VAL A 232 -0.45 -17.63 3.82
CA VAL A 232 0.52 -16.54 4.05
C VAL A 232 0.92 -16.46 5.52
N TYR A 233 -0.04 -16.62 6.44
CA TYR A 233 0.22 -16.66 7.88
C TYR A 233 1.23 -17.77 8.24
N HIS A 234 1.03 -19.00 7.75
CA HIS A 234 1.93 -20.11 8.02
C HIS A 234 3.35 -19.85 7.49
N PHE A 235 3.49 -19.30 6.29
CA PHE A 235 4.81 -18.93 5.80
C PHE A 235 5.44 -17.83 6.66
N ARG A 236 4.68 -16.76 6.97
CA ARG A 236 5.13 -15.60 7.73
C ARG A 236 5.60 -15.98 9.14
N GLU A 237 4.91 -16.87 9.84
CA GLU A 237 5.31 -17.31 11.19
C GLU A 237 6.61 -18.09 11.20
N ILE A 238 6.93 -18.80 10.11
CA ILE A 238 8.17 -19.57 9.98
C ILE A 238 9.34 -18.69 9.53
N ASN A 239 9.13 -17.83 8.51
CA ASN A 239 10.19 -16.95 8.02
C ASN A 239 10.51 -15.81 9.01
N GLY A 240 9.60 -15.52 9.95
CA GLY A 240 9.85 -14.61 11.07
C GLY A 240 9.60 -13.13 10.79
N ALA A 241 9.03 -12.75 9.64
CA ALA A 241 8.70 -11.36 9.31
C ALA A 241 7.49 -10.82 10.10
N THR A 242 7.48 -10.98 11.43
CA THR A 242 6.33 -10.69 12.29
C THR A 242 6.28 -9.24 12.75
N LEU A 243 5.07 -8.68 12.87
CA LEU A 243 4.85 -7.33 13.33
C LEU A 243 5.07 -7.24 14.86
N HIS A 244 5.83 -6.23 15.29
CA HIS A 244 6.04 -5.97 16.72
C HIS A 244 4.82 -5.32 17.37
N PRO A 245 4.42 -5.70 18.61
CA PRO A 245 3.22 -5.16 19.27
C PRO A 245 3.20 -3.63 19.41
N MET A 246 4.34 -3.00 19.68
CA MET A 246 4.43 -1.54 19.75
C MET A 246 4.14 -0.89 18.37
N ALA A 247 4.69 -1.45 17.29
CA ALA A 247 4.38 -0.98 15.94
C ALA A 247 2.89 -1.15 15.63
N ALA A 248 2.30 -2.31 15.96
CA ALA A 248 0.87 -2.56 15.81
C ALA A 248 0.02 -1.53 16.57
N TYR A 249 0.40 -1.18 17.80
CA TYR A 249 -0.26 -0.16 18.61
C TYR A 249 -0.20 1.23 17.95
N LEU A 250 0.98 1.64 17.47
CA LEU A 250 1.15 2.94 16.78
C LEU A 250 0.31 2.99 15.50
N LEU A 251 0.30 1.90 14.73
CA LEU A 251 -0.53 1.77 13.53
C LEU A 251 -2.03 1.86 13.89
N LEU A 252 -2.50 1.11 14.88
CA LEU A 252 -3.88 1.19 15.39
C LEU A 252 -4.26 2.62 15.77
N ARG A 253 -3.39 3.28 16.53
CA ARG A 253 -3.60 4.67 16.98
C ARG A 253 -3.68 5.62 15.77
N GLY A 254 -2.78 5.49 14.82
CA GLY A 254 -2.77 6.29 13.59
C GLY A 254 -4.04 6.07 12.76
N MET A 255 -4.53 4.84 12.68
CA MET A 255 -5.74 4.50 11.90
C MET A 255 -7.02 5.12 12.47
N LYS A 256 -7.08 5.51 13.74
CA LYS A 256 -8.27 6.20 14.30
C LYS A 256 -8.60 7.51 13.57
N THR A 257 -7.60 8.17 12.98
CA THR A 257 -7.77 9.39 12.18
C THR A 257 -7.67 9.14 10.67
N LEU A 258 -7.54 7.89 10.23
CA LEU A 258 -7.30 7.55 8.82
C LEU A 258 -8.33 8.20 7.88
N HIS A 259 -9.61 8.07 8.19
CA HIS A 259 -10.67 8.60 7.35
C HIS A 259 -10.57 10.13 7.19
N LEU A 260 -10.35 10.85 8.28
CA LEU A 260 -10.19 12.32 8.27
C LEU A 260 -8.96 12.75 7.49
N ARG A 261 -7.83 12.05 7.71
CA ARG A 261 -6.57 12.35 7.00
C ARG A 261 -6.71 12.15 5.50
N ILE A 262 -7.27 11.01 5.08
CA ILE A 262 -7.44 10.70 3.65
C ILE A 262 -8.41 11.67 2.98
N GLN A 263 -9.49 12.09 3.63
CA GLN A 263 -10.39 13.10 3.09
C GLN A 263 -9.68 14.44 2.87
N GLN A 264 -8.90 14.90 3.87
CA GLN A 264 -8.13 16.14 3.75
C GLN A 264 -7.06 16.02 2.67
N GLN A 265 -6.30 14.92 2.65
CA GLN A 265 -5.25 14.69 1.65
C GLN A 265 -5.81 14.60 0.22
N ASN A 266 -6.96 13.93 0.01
CA ASN A 266 -7.65 13.92 -1.28
C ASN A 266 -8.01 15.34 -1.75
N ALA A 267 -8.61 16.15 -0.88
CA ALA A 267 -9.04 17.51 -1.21
C ALA A 267 -7.85 18.43 -1.49
N SER A 268 -6.82 18.37 -0.64
CA SER A 268 -5.62 19.19 -0.77
C SER A 268 -4.82 18.81 -2.03
N ALA A 269 -4.62 17.49 -2.29
CA ALA A 269 -3.89 17.04 -3.47
C ALA A 269 -4.57 17.43 -4.77
N LEU A 270 -5.91 17.34 -4.85
CA LEU A 270 -6.65 17.78 -6.03
C LEU A 270 -6.49 19.30 -6.27
N LYS A 271 -6.55 20.10 -5.20
CA LYS A 271 -6.39 21.54 -5.30
C LYS A 271 -4.97 21.93 -5.74
N ILE A 272 -3.96 21.29 -5.16
CA ILE A 272 -2.55 21.50 -5.53
C ILE A 272 -2.30 21.03 -6.97
N ALA A 273 -2.80 19.87 -7.37
CA ALA A 273 -2.63 19.34 -8.72
C ALA A 273 -3.20 20.29 -9.78
N ARG A 274 -4.41 20.84 -9.56
CA ARG A 274 -5.03 21.84 -10.44
C ARG A 274 -4.23 23.14 -10.53
N TYR A 275 -3.67 23.59 -9.41
CA TYR A 275 -2.79 24.77 -9.42
C TYR A 275 -1.52 24.50 -10.24
N MET A 276 -0.86 23.34 -9.98
CA MET A 276 0.37 22.96 -10.68
C MET A 276 0.15 22.79 -12.19
N GLU A 277 -0.99 22.25 -12.62
CA GLU A 277 -1.33 22.06 -14.04
C GLU A 277 -1.40 23.37 -14.83
N THR A 278 -1.65 24.49 -14.15
CA THR A 278 -1.70 25.84 -14.78
C THR A 278 -0.41 26.64 -14.64
N HIS A 279 0.59 26.13 -13.95
CA HIS A 279 1.81 26.88 -13.64
C HIS A 279 2.84 26.74 -14.77
N SER A 280 3.35 27.86 -15.30
CA SER A 280 4.23 27.91 -16.47
C SER A 280 5.59 27.22 -16.30
N LYS A 281 6.05 26.97 -15.07
CA LYS A 281 7.30 26.24 -14.77
C LYS A 281 7.10 24.76 -14.54
N ILE A 282 5.90 24.25 -14.74
CA ILE A 282 5.55 22.83 -14.60
C ILE A 282 5.32 22.26 -15.99
N GLY A 283 6.05 21.19 -16.33
CA GLY A 283 5.91 20.50 -17.61
C GLY A 283 4.69 19.58 -17.63
N LYS A 284 4.57 18.68 -16.65
CA LYS A 284 3.45 17.73 -16.56
C LYS A 284 3.09 17.44 -15.12
N VAL A 285 1.77 17.24 -14.85
CA VAL A 285 1.26 16.80 -13.54
C VAL A 285 0.65 15.41 -13.68
N PHE A 286 0.99 14.52 -12.75
CA PHE A 286 0.46 13.17 -12.66
C PHE A 286 -0.41 13.10 -11.40
N TYR A 287 -1.72 13.09 -11.56
CA TYR A 287 -2.67 12.92 -10.47
C TYR A 287 -4.00 12.35 -10.99
N PRO A 288 -4.49 11.21 -10.46
CA PRO A 288 -5.66 10.54 -11.02
C PRO A 288 -6.96 11.35 -10.98
N GLY A 289 -7.00 12.42 -10.16
CA GLY A 289 -8.14 13.32 -10.05
C GLY A 289 -8.22 14.42 -11.12
N LEU A 290 -7.20 14.55 -11.98
CA LEU A 290 -7.22 15.48 -13.12
C LEU A 290 -7.84 14.80 -14.33
N GLU A 291 -8.63 15.54 -15.11
CA GLU A 291 -9.23 15.03 -16.36
C GLU A 291 -8.16 14.74 -17.43
N SER A 292 -7.01 15.40 -17.34
CA SER A 292 -5.83 15.16 -18.19
C SER A 292 -5.09 13.87 -17.90
N HIS A 293 -5.37 13.19 -16.77
CA HIS A 293 -4.73 11.94 -16.42
C HIS A 293 -5.20 10.79 -17.33
N GLU A 294 -4.27 9.98 -17.83
CA GLU A 294 -4.49 8.95 -18.85
C GLU A 294 -5.68 8.02 -18.55
N ASN A 295 -5.85 7.58 -17.32
CA ASN A 295 -6.92 6.68 -16.90
C ASN A 295 -7.86 7.30 -15.85
N HIS A 296 -8.14 8.61 -15.99
CA HIS A 296 -9.05 9.33 -15.09
C HIS A 296 -10.44 8.66 -14.98
N ASP A 297 -11.01 8.22 -16.10
CA ASP A 297 -12.33 7.57 -16.10
C ASP A 297 -12.32 6.22 -15.34
N ILE A 298 -11.23 5.48 -15.38
CA ILE A 298 -11.06 4.26 -14.59
C ILE A 298 -10.98 4.64 -13.11
N ALA A 299 -10.16 5.64 -12.75
CA ALA A 299 -10.06 6.14 -11.39
C ALA A 299 -11.41 6.57 -10.84
N ARG A 300 -12.19 7.37 -11.59
CA ARG A 300 -13.55 7.80 -11.22
C ARG A 300 -14.51 6.65 -10.97
N ARG A 301 -14.39 5.56 -11.71
CA ARG A 301 -15.29 4.42 -11.61
C ARG A 301 -14.95 3.54 -10.39
N GLN A 302 -13.67 3.34 -10.09
CA GLN A 302 -13.24 2.37 -9.07
C GLN A 302 -12.81 3.00 -7.73
N MET A 303 -12.54 4.31 -7.68
CA MET A 303 -12.06 5.00 -6.49
C MET A 303 -13.10 6.00 -5.97
N ARG A 304 -13.15 6.17 -4.64
CA ARG A 304 -13.99 7.17 -3.94
C ARG A 304 -13.27 8.50 -3.73
N GLY A 305 -11.96 8.52 -3.90
CA GLY A 305 -11.06 9.68 -3.84
C GLY A 305 -9.73 9.28 -4.47
N PHE A 306 -8.93 10.26 -4.87
CA PHE A 306 -7.80 10.03 -5.77
C PHE A 306 -6.43 9.96 -5.05
N GLY A 307 -6.44 9.97 -3.70
CA GLY A 307 -5.23 9.86 -2.89
C GLY A 307 -4.53 11.18 -2.59
N GLY A 308 -3.54 11.09 -1.71
CA GLY A 308 -2.74 12.23 -1.26
C GLY A 308 -1.37 12.34 -1.97
N VAL A 309 -1.10 11.54 -3.00
CA VAL A 309 0.15 11.60 -3.75
C VAL A 309 -0.11 12.14 -5.14
N LEU A 310 0.68 13.11 -5.53
CA LEU A 310 0.82 13.56 -6.91
C LEU A 310 2.29 13.59 -7.29
N SER A 311 2.57 13.56 -8.59
CA SER A 311 3.91 13.82 -9.11
C SER A 311 3.84 14.87 -10.20
N PHE A 312 4.94 15.59 -10.40
CA PHE A 312 5.04 16.58 -11.47
C PHE A 312 6.47 16.69 -11.96
N THR A 313 6.63 17.12 -13.19
CA THR A 313 7.93 17.49 -13.76
C THR A 313 8.08 19.02 -13.75
N LEU A 314 9.30 19.49 -13.60
CA LEU A 314 9.61 20.88 -13.93
C LEU A 314 9.62 21.07 -15.44
N GLU A 315 9.46 22.31 -15.92
CA GLU A 315 9.57 22.63 -17.36
C GLU A 315 10.98 22.35 -17.88
N GLU A 316 12.01 22.66 -17.06
CA GLU A 316 13.38 22.21 -17.31
C GLU A 316 13.52 20.77 -16.85
N ASP A 317 13.63 19.83 -17.83
CA ASP A 317 13.68 18.40 -17.52
C ASP A 317 15.13 17.96 -17.21
N ASP A 318 15.66 18.45 -16.09
CA ASP A 318 16.94 18.00 -15.57
C ASP A 318 16.98 17.93 -14.04
N PHE A 319 17.91 17.17 -13.51
CA PHE A 319 18.10 16.99 -12.07
C PHE A 319 18.62 18.24 -11.36
N ASP A 320 19.32 19.14 -12.07
CA ASP A 320 19.86 20.39 -11.51
C ASP A 320 18.72 21.35 -11.15
N ALA A 321 17.69 21.45 -12.01
CA ALA A 321 16.47 22.19 -11.71
C ALA A 321 15.80 21.67 -10.41
N VAL A 322 15.68 20.34 -10.26
CA VAL A 322 15.13 19.72 -9.03
C VAL A 322 15.97 20.04 -7.81
N SER A 323 17.30 19.96 -7.93
CA SER A 323 18.23 20.23 -6.81
C SER A 323 18.20 21.70 -6.35
N LYS A 324 17.83 22.62 -7.23
CA LYS A 324 17.64 24.04 -6.91
C LYS A 324 16.24 24.34 -6.34
N PHE A 325 15.22 23.59 -6.77
CA PHE A 325 13.84 23.78 -6.33
C PHE A 325 13.59 23.25 -4.92
N LEU A 326 13.97 21.99 -4.63
CA LEU A 326 13.64 21.33 -3.37
C LEU A 326 14.05 22.09 -2.10
N PRO A 327 15.28 22.67 -2.01
CA PRO A 327 15.71 23.40 -0.79
C PRO A 327 14.93 24.70 -0.54
N ARG A 328 14.14 25.19 -1.49
CA ARG A 328 13.32 26.39 -1.34
C ARG A 328 11.99 26.12 -0.64
N LEU A 329 11.54 24.84 -0.62
CA LEU A 329 10.33 24.45 0.07
C LEU A 329 10.50 24.57 1.59
N ARG A 330 9.47 25.10 2.26
CA ARG A 330 9.45 25.36 3.71
C ARG A 330 8.59 24.39 4.47
N PHE A 331 7.54 23.88 3.83
CA PHE A 331 6.51 23.04 4.43
C PHE A 331 6.48 21.63 3.84
N ALA A 332 7.62 21.13 3.34
CA ALA A 332 7.76 19.76 2.86
C ALA A 332 9.10 19.16 3.32
N HIS A 333 9.05 17.97 3.90
CA HIS A 333 10.28 17.23 4.20
C HIS A 333 10.83 16.56 2.95
N SER A 334 12.09 16.85 2.62
CA SER A 334 12.83 16.10 1.60
C SER A 334 13.20 14.72 2.16
N ALA A 335 12.30 13.72 1.96
CA ALA A 335 12.43 12.42 2.58
C ALA A 335 11.87 11.28 1.70
N ALA A 336 12.47 10.09 1.83
CA ALA A 336 12.02 8.87 1.15
C ALA A 336 10.80 8.23 1.83
N ASN A 337 9.75 9.02 2.08
CA ASN A 337 8.50 8.57 2.68
C ASN A 337 7.28 9.12 1.93
N LEU A 338 6.07 8.68 2.33
CA LEU A 338 4.79 9.20 1.85
C LEU A 338 3.67 8.85 2.82
N GLY A 339 2.53 9.54 2.71
CA GLY A 339 1.31 9.21 3.43
C GLY A 339 1.30 9.64 4.90
N ALA A 340 2.27 10.45 5.32
CA ALA A 340 2.31 11.05 6.64
C ALA A 340 1.37 12.26 6.78
N VAL A 341 1.18 12.73 8.01
CA VAL A 341 0.45 13.99 8.30
C VAL A 341 1.22 15.20 7.83
N GLU A 342 2.55 15.12 7.79
CA GLU A 342 3.42 16.13 7.19
C GLU A 342 3.60 15.88 5.69
N THR A 343 3.64 16.93 4.91
CA THR A 343 3.99 16.85 3.49
C THR A 343 5.43 16.38 3.30
N THR A 344 5.62 15.41 2.41
CA THR A 344 6.95 14.92 2.02
C THR A 344 7.16 15.04 0.51
N VAL A 345 8.38 15.32 0.11
CA VAL A 345 8.76 15.54 -1.29
C VAL A 345 10.09 14.85 -1.59
N GLY A 346 10.26 14.40 -2.82
CA GLY A 346 11.55 13.89 -3.28
C GLY A 346 11.50 13.37 -4.72
N PRO A 347 12.62 13.51 -5.45
CA PRO A 347 12.72 12.93 -6.77
C PRO A 347 12.86 11.39 -6.66
N PRO A 348 12.20 10.62 -7.50
CA PRO A 348 12.36 9.17 -7.54
C PRO A 348 13.82 8.73 -7.73
N ALA A 349 14.60 9.49 -8.47
CA ALA A 349 16.03 9.26 -8.70
C ALA A 349 16.88 9.16 -7.41
N THR A 350 16.47 9.82 -6.32
CA THR A 350 17.17 9.75 -5.01
C THR A 350 16.38 9.04 -3.93
N THR A 351 15.18 8.54 -4.24
CA THR A 351 14.30 7.93 -3.23
C THR A 351 13.85 6.51 -3.65
N SER A 352 12.73 6.38 -4.33
CA SER A 352 12.12 5.09 -4.62
C SER A 352 12.76 4.32 -5.79
N HIS A 353 13.54 4.98 -6.65
CA HIS A 353 14.21 4.40 -7.83
C HIS A 353 15.70 4.75 -7.89
N VAL A 354 16.31 4.95 -6.71
CA VAL A 354 17.74 5.31 -6.59
C VAL A 354 18.67 4.23 -7.15
N GLU A 355 18.22 2.99 -7.19
CA GLU A 355 19.00 1.85 -7.69
C GLU A 355 18.83 1.63 -9.20
N CYS A 356 17.92 2.38 -9.85
CA CYS A 356 17.73 2.34 -11.31
C CYS A 356 18.70 3.33 -11.99
N THR A 357 19.24 2.91 -13.14
CA THR A 357 20.02 3.84 -13.99
C THR A 357 19.11 4.92 -14.60
N PRO A 358 19.65 6.05 -15.11
CA PRO A 358 18.86 7.05 -15.82
C PRO A 358 18.06 6.44 -16.98
N GLU A 359 18.68 5.53 -17.75
CA GLU A 359 18.06 4.86 -18.91
C GLU A 359 16.92 3.93 -18.47
N GLU A 360 17.07 3.24 -17.34
CA GLU A 360 16.02 2.42 -16.75
C GLU A 360 14.85 3.27 -16.28
N ARG A 361 15.12 4.42 -15.64
CA ARG A 361 14.07 5.36 -15.23
C ARG A 361 13.32 5.94 -16.44
N GLU A 362 14.05 6.34 -17.47
CA GLU A 362 13.44 6.82 -18.72
C GLU A 362 12.54 5.76 -19.37
N ALA A 363 13.00 4.51 -19.43
CA ALA A 363 12.21 3.38 -19.95
C ALA A 363 10.93 3.10 -19.13
N MET A 364 10.92 3.46 -17.85
CA MET A 364 9.72 3.43 -16.98
C MET A 364 8.85 4.69 -17.08
N GLY A 365 9.25 5.68 -17.88
CA GLY A 365 8.55 6.96 -18.01
C GLY A 365 8.74 7.85 -16.76
N ILE A 366 9.90 7.78 -16.13
CA ILE A 366 10.30 8.59 -14.96
C ILE A 366 11.36 9.60 -15.41
N PRO A 367 10.97 10.83 -15.81
CA PRO A 367 11.90 11.88 -16.21
C PRO A 367 12.83 12.30 -15.06
N GLU A 368 14.00 12.86 -15.40
CA GLU A 368 14.99 13.30 -14.40
C GLU A 368 14.46 14.46 -13.53
N SER A 369 13.56 15.29 -14.07
CA SER A 369 12.90 16.38 -13.33
C SER A 369 11.68 15.93 -12.53
N LEU A 370 11.34 14.63 -12.51
CA LEU A 370 10.16 14.15 -11.78
C LEU A 370 10.31 14.32 -10.29
N ILE A 371 9.32 14.97 -9.70
CA ILE A 371 9.17 15.17 -8.25
C ILE A 371 7.90 14.49 -7.80
N ARG A 372 7.99 13.59 -6.82
CA ARG A 372 6.85 13.03 -6.12
C ARG A 372 6.56 13.90 -4.90
N TYR A 373 5.31 14.34 -4.76
CA TYR A 373 4.82 15.19 -3.69
C TYR A 373 3.69 14.45 -2.95
N SER A 374 3.96 14.02 -1.74
CA SER A 374 2.99 13.37 -0.86
C SER A 374 2.40 14.42 0.08
N VAL A 375 1.17 14.82 -0.19
CA VAL A 375 0.47 15.88 0.52
C VAL A 375 0.09 15.42 1.92
N GLY A 376 0.43 16.22 2.92
CA GLY A 376 0.02 16.03 4.30
C GLY A 376 -1.39 16.59 4.58
N ILE A 377 -1.64 16.98 5.82
CA ILE A 377 -2.93 17.54 6.27
C ILE A 377 -2.85 19.05 6.56
N GLU A 378 -1.79 19.70 6.16
CA GLU A 378 -1.59 21.15 6.26
C GLU A 378 -2.66 21.88 5.45
N ASN A 379 -2.81 23.19 5.70
CA ASN A 379 -3.67 24.04 4.88
C ASN A 379 -3.17 24.06 3.42
N PRO A 380 -3.98 23.67 2.43
CA PRO A 380 -3.54 23.58 1.05
C PRO A 380 -3.15 24.94 0.44
N GLU A 381 -3.68 26.06 0.94
CA GLU A 381 -3.29 27.41 0.52
C GLU A 381 -1.85 27.72 0.89
N ASP A 382 -1.42 27.29 2.07
CA ASP A 382 -0.03 27.47 2.54
C ASP A 382 0.93 26.62 1.71
N LEU A 383 0.54 25.38 1.39
CA LEU A 383 1.34 24.51 0.51
C LEU A 383 1.44 25.05 -0.92
N ILE A 384 0.36 25.61 -1.46
CA ILE A 384 0.35 26.27 -2.79
C ILE A 384 1.24 27.52 -2.76
N ALA A 385 1.15 28.35 -1.73
CA ALA A 385 2.00 29.52 -1.59
C ALA A 385 3.49 29.13 -1.48
N ASP A 386 3.79 28.03 -0.78
CA ASP A 386 5.14 27.49 -0.65
C ASP A 386 5.68 26.96 -2.00
N LEU A 387 4.89 26.19 -2.72
CA LEU A 387 5.22 25.73 -4.07
C LEU A 387 5.44 26.92 -5.03
N SER A 388 4.55 27.93 -4.99
CA SER A 388 4.66 29.14 -5.82
C SER A 388 5.96 29.89 -5.57
N GLN A 389 6.31 30.16 -4.31
CA GLN A 389 7.56 30.87 -3.98
C GLN A 389 8.81 30.06 -4.30
N ALA A 390 8.74 28.72 -4.23
CA ALA A 390 9.86 27.85 -4.57
C ALA A 390 10.10 27.75 -6.08
N LEU A 391 9.03 27.80 -6.86
CA LEU A 391 9.11 27.86 -8.33
C LEU A 391 9.61 29.21 -8.83
N GLY A 392 9.31 30.31 -8.15
CA GLY A 392 9.79 31.68 -8.44
C GLY A 392 8.94 32.43 -9.46
#